data_8a119adb2caf2de83333f6624ce9b03f
#
_entry.id   8a119adb2caf2de83333f6624ce9b03f
#
_cell.length_a   1.000
_cell.length_b   1.000
_cell.length_c   1.000
_cell.angle_alpha   90.00
_cell.angle_beta   90.00
_cell.angle_gamma   90.00
#
_symmetry.space_group_name_H-M   'P 1'
#
loop_
_entity.id
_entity.type
_entity.pdbx_description
1 polymer ?
#
loop_
_entity_poly.entity_id
_entity_poly.type
_entity_poly.pdbx_seq_one_letter_code
_entity_poly.pdbx_strand_id
1 'polypeptide(L)'
;MEQFKIIDQYEQLKSLGDPFRSKIMMRLIEKPYTGQQLSEIFELSRARIHYHLKELEKNGFIRVVKKEEKNGIIQKFYQSVAKGFIISSELLPHTKEISDVTKQIFIETLNRTETRILSAP
;
A
#
# COMPACT_ATOMS: atom_id res chain seq x y z
N MET A 1 4.89 -10.74 6.19
CA MET A 1 5.02 -9.32 5.76
C MET A 1 6.45 -8.86 5.98
N GLU A 2 7.07 -8.35 4.94
CA GLU A 2 8.42 -7.81 5.02
C GLU A 2 8.44 -6.51 5.81
N GLN A 3 9.60 -6.15 6.40
CA GLN A 3 9.76 -4.87 7.09
C GLN A 3 9.74 -3.73 6.08
N PHE A 4 10.53 -3.85 5.02
CA PHE A 4 10.65 -2.81 4.00
C PHE A 4 10.67 -3.42 2.62
N LYS A 5 10.16 -2.67 1.66
CA LYS A 5 10.29 -2.98 0.24
C LYS A 5 10.85 -1.75 -0.48
N ILE A 6 11.81 -1.98 -1.36
CA ILE A 6 12.39 -0.91 -2.17
C ILE A 6 11.52 -0.68 -3.40
N ILE A 7 11.17 0.59 -3.63
CA ILE A 7 10.50 1.03 -4.85
C ILE A 7 11.60 1.46 -5.82
N ASP A 8 11.79 0.69 -6.89
CA ASP A 8 12.86 0.91 -7.86
C ASP A 8 12.36 1.08 -9.30
N GLN A 9 11.03 1.04 -9.50
CA GLN A 9 10.43 1.20 -10.81
C GLN A 9 9.56 2.46 -10.86
N TYR A 10 9.69 3.23 -11.92
CA TYR A 10 8.90 4.45 -12.13
C TYR A 10 7.39 4.17 -12.08
N GLU A 11 6.95 3.06 -12.66
CA GLU A 11 5.53 2.68 -12.66
C GLU A 11 4.98 2.48 -11.26
N GLN A 12 5.80 1.94 -10.34
CA GLN A 12 5.42 1.80 -8.94
C GLN A 12 5.17 3.16 -8.31
N LEU A 13 6.09 4.09 -8.50
CA LEU A 13 5.97 5.44 -7.95
C LEU A 13 4.75 6.14 -8.52
N LYS A 14 4.53 6.04 -9.83
CA LYS A 14 3.39 6.65 -10.52
C LYS A 14 2.06 6.12 -10.00
N SER A 15 1.97 4.83 -9.67
CA SER A 15 0.74 4.25 -9.15
C SER A 15 0.34 4.85 -7.79
N LEU A 16 1.28 5.40 -7.05
CA LEU A 16 1.05 6.05 -5.76
C LEU A 16 0.69 7.54 -5.88
N GLY A 17 0.49 8.03 -7.10
CA GLY A 17 0.04 9.40 -7.34
C GLY A 17 -1.45 9.62 -7.06
N ASP A 18 -2.26 8.56 -7.06
CA ASP A 18 -3.69 8.66 -6.79
C ASP A 18 -3.93 8.68 -5.27
N PRO A 19 -4.60 9.74 -4.73
CA PRO A 19 -4.81 9.86 -3.28
C PRO A 19 -5.64 8.74 -2.67
N PHE A 20 -6.67 8.25 -3.39
CA PHE A 20 -7.50 7.15 -2.88
C PHE A 20 -6.70 5.85 -2.83
N ARG A 21 -5.91 5.58 -3.88
CA ARG A 21 -5.05 4.40 -3.92
C ARG A 21 -4.05 4.42 -2.76
N SER A 22 -3.47 5.57 -2.47
CA SER A 22 -2.54 5.73 -1.35
C SER A 22 -3.22 5.51 0.00
N LYS A 23 -4.46 6.00 0.17
CA LYS A 23 -5.24 5.78 1.41
C LYS A 23 -5.59 4.31 1.60
N ILE A 24 -5.94 3.62 0.52
CA ILE A 24 -6.18 2.18 0.55
C ILE A 24 -4.89 1.47 0.99
N MET A 25 -3.76 1.88 0.43
CA MET A 25 -2.46 1.32 0.80
C MET A 25 -2.17 1.46 2.29
N MET A 26 -2.45 2.62 2.88
CA MET A 26 -2.27 2.84 4.32
C MET A 26 -3.08 1.87 5.16
N ARG A 27 -4.34 1.62 4.77
CA ARG A 27 -5.17 0.64 5.46
C ARG A 27 -4.59 -0.76 5.39
N LEU A 28 -4.09 -1.14 4.21
CA LEU A 28 -3.56 -2.47 3.97
C LEU A 28 -2.18 -2.70 4.62
N ILE A 29 -1.48 -1.65 5.00
CA ILE A 29 -0.29 -1.75 5.84
C ILE A 29 -0.68 -2.16 7.27
N GLU A 30 -1.79 -1.63 7.78
CA GLU A 30 -2.25 -1.89 9.15
C GLU A 30 -2.74 -3.32 9.34
N LYS A 31 -3.63 -3.79 8.46
CA LYS A 31 -4.20 -5.14 8.52
C LYS A 31 -4.83 -5.54 7.19
N PRO A 32 -5.18 -6.82 7.02
CA PRO A 32 -5.88 -7.26 5.80
C PRO A 32 -7.30 -6.70 5.73
N TYR A 33 -7.74 -6.40 4.51
CA TYR A 33 -9.11 -5.98 4.20
C TYR A 33 -9.59 -6.63 2.91
N THR A 34 -10.90 -6.85 2.83
CA THR A 34 -11.55 -7.25 1.58
C THR A 34 -11.92 -6.03 0.75
N GLY A 35 -12.18 -6.22 -0.54
CA GLY A 35 -12.71 -5.16 -1.39
C GLY A 35 -14.04 -4.60 -0.89
N GLN A 36 -14.90 -5.45 -0.31
CA GLN A 36 -16.16 -5.01 0.29
C GLN A 36 -15.94 -4.06 1.47
N GLN A 37 -15.04 -4.43 2.37
CA GLN A 37 -14.71 -3.59 3.53
C GLN A 37 -14.15 -2.23 3.09
N LEU A 38 -13.26 -2.23 2.11
CA LEU A 38 -12.67 -0.99 1.59
C LEU A 38 -13.71 -0.11 0.89
N SER A 39 -14.63 -0.73 0.15
CA SER A 39 -15.75 -0.03 -0.48
C SER A 39 -16.59 0.72 0.56
N GLU A 40 -16.88 0.10 1.68
CA GLU A 40 -17.64 0.70 2.77
C GLU A 40 -16.85 1.81 3.46
N ILE A 41 -15.56 1.59 3.76
CA ILE A 41 -14.71 2.56 4.43
C ILE A 41 -14.56 3.84 3.60
N PHE A 42 -14.31 3.70 2.31
CA PHE A 42 -14.02 4.84 1.45
C PHE A 42 -15.23 5.39 0.69
N GLU A 43 -16.39 4.75 0.86
CA GLU A 43 -17.63 5.13 0.16
C GLU A 43 -17.43 5.19 -1.35
N LEU A 44 -16.69 4.22 -1.89
CA LEU A 44 -16.44 4.04 -3.31
C LEU A 44 -17.10 2.76 -3.80
N SER A 45 -17.44 2.74 -5.08
CA SER A 45 -18.00 1.53 -5.70
C SER A 45 -17.00 0.37 -5.64
N ARG A 46 -17.53 -0.85 -5.65
CA ARG A 46 -16.71 -2.06 -5.72
C ARG A 46 -15.80 -2.05 -6.96
N ALA A 47 -16.29 -1.52 -8.07
CA ALA A 47 -15.52 -1.44 -9.32
C ALA A 47 -14.32 -0.52 -9.16
N ARG A 48 -14.48 0.64 -8.52
CA ARG A 48 -13.37 1.58 -8.28
C ARG A 48 -12.35 1.02 -7.31
N ILE A 49 -12.81 0.39 -6.23
CA ILE A 49 -11.92 -0.28 -5.27
C ILE A 49 -11.13 -1.39 -5.98
N HIS A 50 -11.82 -2.21 -6.77
CA HIS A 50 -11.18 -3.29 -7.51
C HIS A 50 -10.09 -2.76 -8.45
N TYR A 51 -10.36 -1.65 -9.14
CA TYR A 51 -9.38 -1.01 -10.00
C TYR A 51 -8.11 -0.63 -9.22
N HIS A 52 -8.27 0.01 -8.06
CA HIS A 52 -7.12 0.40 -7.23
C HIS A 52 -6.37 -0.82 -6.68
N LEU A 53 -7.09 -1.86 -6.25
CA LEU A 53 -6.46 -3.08 -5.76
C LEU A 53 -5.65 -3.77 -6.85
N LYS A 54 -6.17 -3.82 -8.08
CA LYS A 54 -5.46 -4.41 -9.21
C LYS A 54 -4.20 -3.63 -9.56
N GLU A 55 -4.24 -2.31 -9.52
CA GLU A 55 -3.07 -1.47 -9.75
C GLU A 55 -1.99 -1.69 -8.67
N LEU A 56 -2.40 -1.75 -7.41
CA LEU A 56 -1.46 -2.00 -6.31
C LEU A 56 -0.86 -3.41 -6.38
N GLU A 57 -1.67 -4.41 -6.69
CA GLU A 57 -1.22 -5.79 -6.82
C GLU A 57 -0.24 -5.94 -7.99
N LYS A 58 -0.58 -5.37 -9.13
CA LYS A 58 0.25 -5.38 -10.34
C LYS A 58 1.64 -4.77 -10.09
N ASN A 59 1.70 -3.73 -9.29
CA ASN A 59 2.96 -3.05 -8.96
C ASN A 59 3.69 -3.66 -7.76
N GLY A 60 3.18 -4.75 -7.22
CA GLY A 60 3.86 -5.49 -6.16
C GLY A 60 3.73 -4.91 -4.77
N PHE A 61 2.76 -4.02 -4.53
CA PHE A 61 2.56 -3.40 -3.22
C PHE A 61 1.73 -4.25 -2.28
N ILE A 62 0.79 -5.01 -2.81
CA ILE A 62 -0.14 -5.82 -2.02
C ILE A 62 -0.26 -7.22 -2.59
N ARG A 63 -0.78 -8.12 -1.77
CA ARG A 63 -1.07 -9.50 -2.18
C ARG A 63 -2.31 -10.00 -1.46
N VAL A 64 -2.92 -11.05 -2.00
CA VAL A 64 -3.98 -11.78 -1.32
C VAL A 64 -3.34 -12.67 -0.25
N VAL A 65 -3.75 -12.49 1.01
CA VAL A 65 -3.22 -13.26 2.14
C VAL A 65 -4.20 -14.30 2.65
N LYS A 66 -5.48 -14.17 2.30
CA LYS A 66 -6.52 -15.07 2.79
C LYS A 66 -7.72 -15.02 1.85
N LYS A 67 -8.42 -16.15 1.71
CA LYS A 67 -9.70 -16.24 1.00
C LYS A 67 -10.73 -16.84 1.92
N GLU A 68 -11.93 -16.27 1.95
CA GLU A 68 -13.07 -16.80 2.70
C GLU A 68 -14.27 -16.93 1.79
N GLU A 69 -14.98 -18.03 1.92
CA GLU A 69 -16.26 -18.20 1.25
C GLU A 69 -17.37 -17.67 2.15
N LYS A 70 -18.23 -16.81 1.58
CA LYS A 70 -19.38 -16.26 2.27
C LYS A 70 -20.55 -16.24 1.31
N ASN A 71 -21.60 -17.00 1.65
CA ASN A 71 -22.81 -17.11 0.83
C ASN A 71 -22.51 -17.52 -0.63
N GLY A 72 -21.59 -18.48 -0.81
CA GLY A 72 -21.20 -18.96 -2.13
C GLY A 72 -20.24 -18.05 -2.90
N ILE A 73 -19.82 -16.92 -2.31
CA ILE A 73 -18.92 -15.97 -2.94
C ILE A 73 -17.57 -16.01 -2.20
N ILE A 74 -16.48 -16.10 -2.97
CA ILE A 74 -15.13 -16.07 -2.40
C ILE A 74 -14.71 -14.62 -2.19
N GLN A 75 -14.40 -14.27 -0.95
CA GLN A 75 -13.86 -12.97 -0.59
C GLN A 75 -12.35 -13.07 -0.41
N LYS A 76 -11.63 -12.18 -1.06
CA LYS A 76 -10.16 -12.10 -0.96
C LYS A 76 -9.76 -11.00 0.00
N PHE A 77 -8.89 -11.33 0.94
CA PHE A 77 -8.28 -10.37 1.86
C PHE A 77 -6.93 -9.96 1.30
N TYR A 78 -6.76 -8.68 1.09
CA TYR A 78 -5.51 -8.10 0.61
C TYR A 78 -4.73 -7.50 1.77
N GLN A 79 -3.42 -7.53 1.68
CA GLN A 79 -2.55 -6.89 2.66
C GLN A 79 -1.28 -6.38 1.97
N SER A 80 -0.68 -5.34 2.52
CA SER A 80 0.61 -4.84 2.06
C SER A 80 1.67 -5.94 2.15
N VAL A 81 2.58 -5.97 1.18
CA VAL A 81 3.71 -6.91 1.19
C VAL A 81 4.76 -6.51 2.21
N ALA A 82 4.78 -5.26 2.67
CA ALA A 82 5.77 -4.74 3.60
C ALA A 82 5.14 -3.72 4.56
N LYS A 83 5.78 -3.52 5.70
CA LYS A 83 5.35 -2.51 6.69
C LYS A 83 5.72 -1.10 6.27
N GLY A 84 6.75 -0.95 5.45
CA GLY A 84 7.20 0.33 4.95
C GLY A 84 7.84 0.22 3.58
N PHE A 85 8.07 1.36 2.95
CA PHE A 85 8.61 1.42 1.61
C PHE A 85 9.73 2.44 1.56
N ILE A 86 10.77 2.13 0.77
CA ILE A 86 11.93 2.99 0.58
C ILE A 86 12.05 3.26 -0.92
N ILE A 87 12.17 4.54 -1.28
CA ILE A 87 12.34 4.92 -2.68
C ILE A 87 13.81 4.79 -3.05
N SER A 88 14.09 4.10 -4.15
CA SER A 88 15.43 4.04 -4.72
C SER A 88 15.91 5.45 -5.07
N SER A 89 17.20 5.73 -4.83
CA SER A 89 17.79 7.04 -5.10
C SER A 89 17.59 7.50 -6.56
N GLU A 90 17.52 6.57 -7.49
CA GLU A 90 17.28 6.85 -8.90
C GLU A 90 15.92 7.51 -9.16
N LEU A 91 14.94 7.25 -8.31
CA LEU A 91 13.58 7.77 -8.45
C LEU A 91 13.34 9.07 -7.67
N LEU A 92 14.30 9.53 -6.87
CA LEU A 92 14.14 10.75 -6.08
C LEU A 92 13.70 11.98 -6.90
N PRO A 93 14.19 12.18 -8.14
CA PRO A 93 13.73 13.31 -8.96
C PRO A 93 12.23 13.29 -9.31
N HIS A 94 11.58 12.13 -9.17
CA HIS A 94 10.17 11.94 -9.50
C HIS A 94 9.24 11.98 -8.28
N THR A 95 9.75 12.30 -7.08
CA THR A 95 8.95 12.26 -5.84
C THR A 95 7.79 13.24 -5.82
N LYS A 96 7.83 14.31 -6.60
CA LYS A 96 6.72 15.26 -6.70
C LYS A 96 5.48 14.67 -7.39
N GLU A 97 5.59 13.50 -7.99
CA GLU A 97 4.47 12.81 -8.62
C GLU A 97 3.66 11.98 -7.63
N ILE A 98 4.17 11.77 -6.41
CA ILE A 98 3.45 11.01 -5.39
C ILE A 98 2.50 11.92 -4.60
N SER A 99 1.42 11.31 -4.08
CA SER A 99 0.45 12.04 -3.27
C SER A 99 1.04 12.39 -1.89
N ASP A 100 0.43 13.37 -1.22
CA ASP A 100 0.83 13.74 0.15
C ASP A 100 0.63 12.57 1.12
N VAL A 101 -0.39 11.76 0.91
CA VAL A 101 -0.63 10.54 1.71
C VAL A 101 0.55 9.58 1.58
N THR A 102 1.04 9.38 0.35
CA THR A 102 2.20 8.53 0.11
C THR A 102 3.46 9.10 0.74
N LYS A 103 3.66 10.42 0.67
CA LYS A 103 4.79 11.06 1.34
C LYS A 103 4.77 10.79 2.84
N GLN A 104 3.59 10.79 3.46
CA GLN A 104 3.44 10.48 4.87
C GLN A 104 3.87 9.04 5.18
N ILE A 105 3.52 8.09 4.32
CA ILE A 105 3.94 6.68 4.47
C ILE A 105 5.48 6.59 4.50
N PHE A 106 6.16 7.29 3.60
CA PHE A 106 7.62 7.29 3.54
C PHE A 106 8.23 7.93 4.78
N ILE A 107 7.68 9.04 5.25
CA ILE A 107 8.14 9.72 6.46
C ILE A 107 8.02 8.78 7.66
N GLU A 108 6.89 8.11 7.82
CA GLU A 108 6.69 7.15 8.91
C GLU A 108 7.66 5.98 8.83
N THR A 109 7.97 5.52 7.62
CA THR A 109 8.96 4.46 7.41
C THR A 109 10.33 4.90 7.89
N LEU A 110 10.76 6.11 7.53
CA LEU A 110 12.04 6.67 7.97
C LEU A 110 12.08 6.83 9.48
N ASN A 111 11.03 7.36 10.08
CA ASN A 111 10.95 7.56 11.52
C ASN A 111 11.08 6.24 12.28
N ARG A 112 10.43 5.20 11.82
CA ARG A 112 10.55 3.87 12.41
C ARG A 112 11.96 3.31 12.29
N THR A 113 12.62 3.55 11.16
CA THR A 113 13.99 3.11 10.92
C THR A 113 14.95 3.82 11.85
N GLU A 114 14.82 5.15 11.99
CA GLU A 114 15.63 5.95 12.91
C GLU A 114 15.43 5.52 14.36
N THR A 115 14.18 5.35 14.78
CA THR A 115 13.86 4.89 16.14
C THR A 115 14.50 3.54 16.42
N ARG A 116 14.46 2.63 15.45
CA ARG A 116 15.05 1.31 15.59
C ARG A 116 16.57 1.37 15.73
N ILE A 117 17.23 2.24 14.95
CA ILE A 117 18.68 2.45 15.03
C ILE A 117 19.07 3.04 16.38
N LEU A 118 18.33 4.05 16.84
CA LEU A 118 18.59 4.72 18.11
C LEU A 118 18.31 3.83 19.32
N SER A 119 17.39 2.87 19.21
CA SER A 119 17.06 1.95 20.30
C SER A 119 17.90 0.68 20.29
N ALA A 120 18.72 0.45 19.29
CA ALA A 120 19.63 -0.69 19.24
C ALA A 120 20.74 -0.54 20.28
N PRO A 121 21.06 -1.60 21.04
CA PRO A 121 22.13 -1.54 22.03
C PRO A 121 23.51 -1.41 21.40
#